data_fd1c78abeea051ef708e167beefaddae
#
_entry.id   fd1c78abeea051ef708e167beefaddae
#
_cell.length_a   1.000
_cell.length_b   1.000
_cell.length_c   1.000
_cell.angle_alpha   90.00
_cell.angle_beta   90.00
_cell.angle_gamma   90.00
#
_symmetry.space_group_name_H-M   'P 1'
#
loop_
_entity.id
_entity.type
_entity.pdbx_description
1 polymer ?
#
loop_
_entity_poly.entity_id
_entity_poly.type
_entity_poly.pdbx_seq_one_letter_code
_entity_poly.pdbx_strand_id
1 'polypeptide(L)'
;DWVCLVPENREEQTTEGGLDLLDDENFRKLDKTILKLKSEINDIKISLFMESNITHLEKIQQLSTKIDAVEIHTGEYAKEFNASNEYHQHIEDFKLAKEFLDKNKINCHAGHGLTDKSTEILLNENIFEEFNIGHWIISNAVFNGLGHEVKTLKNKFKE
;
A
#
# COMPACT_ATOMS: atom_id res chain seq x y z
N ASP A 1 2.23 15.79 -6.99
CA ASP A 1 2.38 15.34 -5.59
C ASP A 1 1.44 14.18 -5.29
N TRP A 2 1.83 13.31 -4.35
CA TRP A 2 1.04 12.18 -3.89
C TRP A 2 0.60 12.35 -2.43
N VAL A 3 -0.58 11.86 -2.10
CA VAL A 3 -1.03 11.65 -0.72
C VAL A 3 -1.63 10.24 -0.59
N CYS A 4 -1.19 9.49 0.43
CA CYS A 4 -1.80 8.23 0.81
C CYS A 4 -2.75 8.49 1.99
N LEU A 5 -4.01 8.08 1.86
CA LEU A 5 -4.99 8.16 2.92
C LEU A 5 -5.01 6.83 3.68
N VAL A 6 -4.81 6.90 5.00
CA VAL A 6 -4.66 5.76 5.90
C VAL A 6 -5.66 5.84 7.06
N PRO A 7 -6.05 4.71 7.68
CA PRO A 7 -7.01 4.69 8.81
C PRO A 7 -6.30 4.94 10.15
N GLU A 8 -5.44 5.92 10.23
CA GLU A 8 -4.58 6.14 11.39
C GLU A 8 -5.28 6.95 12.48
N ASN A 9 -5.18 6.48 13.72
CA ASN A 9 -5.56 7.21 14.92
C ASN A 9 -4.31 7.80 15.60
N ARG A 10 -4.47 8.93 16.32
CA ARG A 10 -3.36 9.55 17.06
C ARG A 10 -2.78 8.70 18.19
N GLU A 11 -3.49 7.67 18.59
CA GLU A 11 -3.10 6.75 19.68
C GLU A 11 -2.32 5.53 19.16
N GLU A 12 -2.32 5.28 17.86
CA GLU A 12 -1.61 4.18 17.23
C GLU A 12 -0.15 4.54 16.95
N GLN A 13 0.75 3.60 17.18
CA GLN A 13 2.18 3.76 16.88
C GLN A 13 2.51 3.45 15.43
N THR A 14 1.70 2.59 14.80
CA THR A 14 1.78 2.20 13.39
C THR A 14 0.38 1.97 12.84
N THR A 15 0.21 2.10 11.51
CA THR A 15 -1.06 1.77 10.86
C THR A 15 -1.26 0.26 10.87
N GLU A 16 -2.28 -0.23 11.58
CA GLU A 16 -2.63 -1.65 11.64
C GLU A 16 -3.92 -1.88 10.84
N GLY A 17 -3.77 -2.36 9.60
CA GLY A 17 -4.88 -2.66 8.70
C GLY A 17 -5.24 -1.54 7.72
N GLY A 18 -5.99 -1.89 6.68
CA GLY A 18 -6.43 -0.99 5.63
C GLY A 18 -7.70 -0.21 5.99
N LEU A 19 -8.05 0.78 5.14
CA LEU A 19 -9.30 1.53 5.25
C LEU A 19 -10.52 0.59 5.14
N ASP A 20 -11.43 0.69 6.10
CA ASP A 20 -12.72 0.00 6.04
C ASP A 20 -13.74 0.85 5.27
N LEU A 21 -13.96 0.50 4.00
CA LEU A 21 -14.94 1.15 3.13
C LEU A 21 -16.32 0.49 3.19
N LEU A 22 -16.51 -0.59 3.94
CA LEU A 22 -17.82 -1.20 4.13
C LEU A 22 -18.63 -0.46 5.20
N ASP A 23 -17.95 0.25 6.10
CA ASP A 23 -18.60 1.17 7.01
C ASP A 23 -19.05 2.45 6.29
N ASP A 24 -20.34 2.73 6.32
CA ASP A 24 -20.93 3.86 5.59
C ASP A 24 -20.48 5.23 6.08
N GLU A 25 -20.11 5.38 7.34
CA GLU A 25 -19.61 6.64 7.88
C GLU A 25 -18.17 6.89 7.41
N ASN A 26 -17.32 5.88 7.51
CA ASN A 26 -15.95 5.93 7.00
C ASN A 26 -15.93 6.21 5.50
N PHE A 27 -16.77 5.51 4.72
CA PHE A 27 -16.88 5.73 3.29
C PHE A 27 -17.24 7.17 2.95
N ARG A 28 -18.30 7.72 3.56
CA ARG A 28 -18.75 9.11 3.31
C ARG A 28 -17.71 10.15 3.71
N LYS A 29 -17.01 9.92 4.82
CA LYS A 29 -15.92 10.79 5.29
C LYS A 29 -14.75 10.78 4.31
N LEU A 30 -14.36 9.59 3.84
CA LEU A 30 -13.30 9.42 2.87
C LEU A 30 -13.64 10.10 1.54
N ASP A 31 -14.80 9.81 0.96
CA ASP A 31 -15.24 10.37 -0.32
C ASP A 31 -15.25 11.91 -0.29
N LYS A 32 -15.79 12.50 0.79
CA LYS A 32 -15.75 13.94 1.01
C LYS A 32 -14.33 14.49 1.11
N THR A 33 -13.43 13.77 1.77
CA THR A 33 -12.02 14.15 1.90
C THR A 33 -11.32 14.16 0.55
N ILE A 34 -11.52 13.11 -0.26
CA ILE A 34 -10.95 13.00 -1.61
C ILE A 34 -11.45 14.14 -2.50
N LEU A 35 -12.76 14.39 -2.51
CA LEU A 35 -13.35 15.51 -3.26
C LEU A 35 -12.71 16.85 -2.88
N LYS A 36 -12.55 17.10 -1.58
CA LYS A 36 -11.93 18.33 -1.08
C LYS A 36 -10.48 18.47 -1.54
N LEU A 37 -9.66 17.42 -1.37
CA LEU A 37 -8.27 17.42 -1.81
C LEU A 37 -8.14 17.70 -3.31
N LYS A 38 -8.91 17.00 -4.14
CA LYS A 38 -8.91 17.20 -5.60
C LYS A 38 -9.39 18.59 -6.01
N SER A 39 -10.24 19.25 -5.21
CA SER A 39 -10.73 20.61 -5.51
C SER A 39 -9.77 21.71 -5.09
N GLU A 40 -8.96 21.48 -4.05
CA GLU A 40 -8.07 22.49 -3.48
C GLU A 40 -6.64 22.41 -4.01
N ILE A 41 -6.20 21.23 -4.47
CA ILE A 41 -4.83 20.98 -4.90
C ILE A 41 -4.82 20.45 -6.33
N ASN A 42 -4.31 21.26 -7.26
CA ASN A 42 -4.19 20.87 -8.65
C ASN A 42 -3.23 19.67 -8.80
N ASP A 43 -3.63 18.71 -9.64
CA ASP A 43 -2.83 17.54 -10.00
C ASP A 43 -2.42 16.64 -8.81
N ILE A 44 -3.11 16.75 -7.67
CA ILE A 44 -2.88 15.84 -6.55
C ILE A 44 -3.26 14.41 -6.95
N LYS A 45 -2.35 13.48 -6.71
CA LYS A 45 -2.59 12.05 -6.86
C LYS A 45 -2.93 11.45 -5.51
N ILE A 46 -3.96 10.63 -5.48
CA ILE A 46 -4.48 10.04 -4.24
C ILE A 46 -4.32 8.52 -4.28
N SER A 47 -3.67 7.99 -3.26
CA SER A 47 -3.61 6.58 -2.94
C SER A 47 -4.47 6.28 -1.71
N LEU A 48 -5.09 5.11 -1.67
CA LEU A 48 -5.79 4.59 -0.50
C LEU A 48 -5.04 3.38 0.06
N PHE A 49 -4.81 3.36 1.37
CA PHE A 49 -4.22 2.21 2.05
C PHE A 49 -5.31 1.19 2.38
N MET A 50 -5.25 -0.01 1.78
CA MET A 50 -6.33 -0.99 1.83
C MET A 50 -5.81 -2.43 1.95
N GLU A 51 -6.66 -3.30 2.49
CA GLU A 51 -6.44 -4.75 2.40
C GLU A 51 -6.64 -5.24 0.95
N SER A 52 -6.05 -6.40 0.61
CA SER A 52 -6.21 -7.04 -0.70
C SER A 52 -7.60 -7.66 -0.93
N ASN A 53 -8.53 -7.48 -0.01
CA ASN A 53 -9.88 -8.05 -0.07
C ASN A 53 -10.72 -7.40 -1.18
N ILE A 54 -11.16 -8.20 -2.15
CA ILE A 54 -11.91 -7.73 -3.32
C ILE A 54 -13.21 -7.01 -2.95
N THR A 55 -13.94 -7.47 -1.94
CA THR A 55 -15.19 -6.85 -1.50
C THR A 55 -14.97 -5.40 -1.02
N HIS A 56 -13.86 -5.14 -0.33
CA HIS A 56 -13.46 -3.79 0.07
C HIS A 56 -13.00 -2.97 -1.14
N LEU A 57 -12.23 -3.56 -2.05
CA LEU A 57 -11.75 -2.88 -3.26
C LEU A 57 -12.88 -2.48 -4.19
N GLU A 58 -13.93 -3.28 -4.32
CA GLU A 58 -15.11 -2.96 -5.14
C GLU A 58 -15.81 -1.68 -4.70
N LYS A 59 -15.74 -1.32 -3.41
CA LYS A 59 -16.29 -0.06 -2.91
C LYS A 59 -15.65 1.19 -3.52
N ILE A 60 -14.42 1.11 -3.99
CA ILE A 60 -13.73 2.22 -4.67
C ILE A 60 -14.52 2.71 -5.89
N GLN A 61 -15.24 1.82 -6.58
CA GLN A 61 -16.06 2.17 -7.76
C GLN A 61 -17.24 3.08 -7.42
N GLN A 62 -17.62 3.18 -6.14
CA GLN A 62 -18.72 4.02 -5.65
C GLN A 62 -18.24 5.42 -5.23
N LEU A 63 -16.94 5.70 -5.24
CA LEU A 63 -16.40 7.02 -4.94
C LEU A 63 -16.84 8.05 -5.98
N SER A 64 -17.13 9.27 -5.51
CA SER A 64 -17.58 10.38 -6.37
C SER A 64 -16.52 10.87 -7.35
N THR A 65 -15.25 10.58 -7.07
CA THR A 65 -14.12 10.89 -7.96
C THR A 65 -13.09 9.78 -7.96
N LYS A 66 -12.33 9.68 -9.06
CA LYS A 66 -11.31 8.65 -9.22
C LYS A 66 -10.11 8.91 -8.31
N ILE A 67 -9.54 7.82 -7.79
CA ILE A 67 -8.24 7.77 -7.15
C ILE A 67 -7.18 7.29 -8.15
N ASP A 68 -5.92 7.48 -7.82
CA ASP A 68 -4.81 7.20 -8.73
C ASP A 68 -4.13 5.86 -8.41
N ALA A 69 -4.15 5.44 -7.13
CA ALA A 69 -3.56 4.20 -6.68
C ALA A 69 -4.28 3.61 -5.46
N VAL A 70 -4.02 2.32 -5.22
CA VAL A 70 -4.24 1.65 -3.95
C VAL A 70 -2.91 1.12 -3.46
N GLU A 71 -2.55 1.44 -2.22
CA GLU A 71 -1.45 0.82 -1.51
C GLU A 71 -2.01 -0.38 -0.73
N ILE A 72 -1.67 -1.57 -1.17
CA ILE A 72 -2.08 -2.81 -0.51
C ILE A 72 -1.28 -2.98 0.79
N HIS A 73 -1.99 -3.22 1.89
CA HIS A 73 -1.40 -3.56 3.18
C HIS A 73 -0.71 -4.92 3.11
N THR A 74 0.62 -4.93 3.26
CA THR A 74 1.43 -6.15 3.18
C THR A 74 1.94 -6.63 4.54
N GLY A 75 1.38 -6.12 5.64
CA GLY A 75 1.86 -6.39 7.00
C GLY A 75 1.81 -7.86 7.39
N GLU A 76 0.67 -8.54 7.20
CA GLU A 76 0.54 -9.96 7.55
C GLU A 76 1.42 -10.83 6.64
N TYR A 77 1.50 -10.55 5.34
CA TYR A 77 2.45 -11.21 4.44
C TYR A 77 3.88 -11.10 4.96
N ALA A 78 4.32 -9.89 5.30
CA ALA A 78 5.68 -9.64 5.76
C ALA A 78 5.96 -10.33 7.09
N LYS A 79 4.99 -10.36 8.01
CA LYS A 79 5.07 -11.05 9.30
C LYS A 79 5.23 -12.56 9.12
N GLU A 80 4.39 -13.18 8.27
CA GLU A 80 4.45 -14.62 8.01
C GLU A 80 5.72 -15.00 7.26
N PHE A 81 6.11 -14.22 6.25
CA PHE A 81 7.38 -14.40 5.55
C PHE A 81 8.58 -14.38 6.52
N ASN A 82 8.67 -13.38 7.38
CA ASN A 82 9.77 -13.24 8.33
C ASN A 82 9.78 -14.33 9.40
N ALA A 83 8.63 -14.88 9.75
CA ALA A 83 8.49 -16.01 10.66
C ALA A 83 8.75 -17.37 10.00
N SER A 84 9.04 -17.41 8.70
CA SER A 84 9.16 -18.63 7.88
C SER A 84 7.88 -19.48 7.88
N ASN A 85 6.72 -18.84 8.01
CA ASN A 85 5.41 -19.45 7.89
C ASN A 85 4.98 -19.52 6.41
N GLU A 86 3.79 -20.09 6.19
CA GLU A 86 3.16 -20.11 4.86
C GLU A 86 2.62 -18.70 4.49
N TYR A 87 3.09 -18.13 3.40
CA TYR A 87 2.73 -16.79 2.93
C TYR A 87 2.18 -16.74 1.48
N HIS A 88 2.18 -17.87 0.78
CA HIS A 88 1.82 -17.90 -0.65
C HIS A 88 0.38 -17.49 -0.92
N GLN A 89 -0.53 -17.72 0.03
CA GLN A 89 -1.92 -17.30 -0.12
C GLN A 89 -2.03 -15.76 -0.27
N HIS A 90 -1.22 -15.00 0.47
CA HIS A 90 -1.19 -13.55 0.33
C HIS A 90 -0.77 -13.09 -1.07
N ILE A 91 0.18 -13.81 -1.69
CA ILE A 91 0.61 -13.50 -3.07
C ILE A 91 -0.55 -13.70 -4.05
N GLU A 92 -1.33 -14.77 -3.90
CA GLU A 92 -2.49 -15.01 -4.74
C GLU A 92 -3.58 -13.94 -4.52
N ASP A 93 -3.82 -13.53 -3.28
CA ASP A 93 -4.75 -12.45 -2.96
C ASP A 93 -4.28 -11.11 -3.56
N PHE A 94 -2.97 -10.83 -3.53
CA PHE A 94 -2.39 -9.63 -4.17
C PHE A 94 -2.55 -9.66 -5.70
N LYS A 95 -2.39 -10.82 -6.34
CA LYS A 95 -2.63 -10.97 -7.78
C LYS A 95 -4.08 -10.67 -8.15
N LEU A 96 -5.03 -11.16 -7.37
CA LEU A 96 -6.45 -10.88 -7.57
C LEU A 96 -6.75 -9.38 -7.39
N ALA A 97 -6.18 -8.76 -6.36
CA ALA A 97 -6.29 -7.32 -6.13
C ALA A 97 -5.71 -6.52 -7.30
N LYS A 98 -4.52 -6.87 -7.78
CA LYS A 98 -3.88 -6.27 -8.95
C LYS A 98 -4.76 -6.37 -10.19
N GLU A 99 -5.31 -7.55 -10.47
CA GLU A 99 -6.18 -7.76 -11.62
C GLU A 99 -7.43 -6.85 -11.57
N PHE A 100 -8.04 -6.70 -10.38
CA PHE A 100 -9.16 -5.80 -10.17
C PHE A 100 -8.76 -4.33 -10.40
N LEU A 101 -7.63 -3.90 -9.83
CA LEU A 101 -7.15 -2.52 -9.93
C LEU A 101 -6.78 -2.16 -11.38
N ASP A 102 -6.12 -3.05 -12.12
CA ASP A 102 -5.79 -2.87 -13.53
C ASP A 102 -7.03 -2.67 -14.40
N LYS A 103 -8.07 -3.48 -14.19
CA LYS A 103 -9.36 -3.33 -14.89
C LYS A 103 -9.99 -1.95 -14.66
N ASN A 104 -9.74 -1.36 -13.49
CA ASN A 104 -10.24 -0.04 -13.12
C ASN A 104 -9.24 1.10 -13.42
N LYS A 105 -8.06 0.81 -13.99
CA LYS A 105 -6.98 1.76 -14.29
C LYS A 105 -6.50 2.50 -13.04
N ILE A 106 -6.30 1.76 -11.95
CA ILE A 106 -5.79 2.21 -10.67
C ILE A 106 -4.46 1.50 -10.44
N ASN A 107 -3.40 2.23 -10.09
CA ASN A 107 -2.08 1.64 -9.81
C ASN A 107 -2.13 0.82 -8.52
N CYS A 108 -1.37 -0.27 -8.50
CA CYS A 108 -1.26 -1.16 -7.34
C CYS A 108 0.10 -0.97 -6.66
N HIS A 109 0.11 -0.37 -5.49
CA HIS A 109 1.30 -0.17 -4.66
C HIS A 109 1.30 -1.14 -3.48
N ALA A 110 2.47 -1.35 -2.86
CA ALA A 110 2.61 -2.17 -1.67
C ALA A 110 3.25 -1.39 -0.52
N GLY A 111 2.80 -1.63 0.70
CA GLY A 111 3.39 -1.00 1.87
C GLY A 111 3.07 -1.71 3.17
N HIS A 112 3.84 -1.36 4.18
CA HIS A 112 3.82 -1.86 5.54
C HIS A 112 4.53 -3.21 5.75
N GLY A 113 5.42 -3.25 6.73
CA GLY A 113 6.10 -4.45 7.21
C GLY A 113 7.21 -4.99 6.32
N LEU A 114 7.37 -4.46 5.10
CA LEU A 114 8.30 -4.98 4.10
C LEU A 114 9.77 -4.82 4.52
N THR A 115 10.55 -5.87 4.23
CA THR A 115 12.01 -5.93 4.33
C THR A 115 12.61 -6.05 2.93
N ASP A 116 13.94 -6.00 2.82
CA ASP A 116 14.64 -6.24 1.56
C ASP A 116 14.32 -7.61 0.94
N LYS A 117 14.21 -8.66 1.79
CA LYS A 117 13.94 -10.03 1.35
C LYS A 117 12.48 -10.26 0.95
N SER A 118 11.55 -9.79 1.77
CA SER A 118 10.13 -9.93 1.44
C SER A 118 9.74 -9.11 0.21
N THR A 119 10.36 -7.94 0.03
CA THR A 119 10.17 -7.13 -1.18
C THR A 119 10.71 -7.82 -2.43
N GLU A 120 11.85 -8.50 -2.36
CA GLU A 120 12.43 -9.23 -3.50
C GLU A 120 11.50 -10.32 -4.04
N ILE A 121 10.79 -11.03 -3.16
CA ILE A 121 9.77 -12.00 -3.60
C ILE A 121 8.66 -11.30 -4.38
N LEU A 122 8.12 -10.21 -3.86
CA LEU A 122 7.03 -9.47 -4.51
C LEU A 122 7.46 -8.79 -5.83
N LEU A 123 8.72 -8.38 -5.94
CA LEU A 123 9.30 -7.88 -7.20
C LEU A 123 9.29 -8.96 -8.29
N ASN A 124 9.70 -10.18 -7.94
CA ASN A 124 9.72 -11.31 -8.88
C ASN A 124 8.31 -11.69 -9.39
N GLU A 125 7.28 -11.45 -8.59
CA GLU A 125 5.88 -11.68 -8.96
C GLU A 125 5.31 -10.57 -9.88
N ASN A 126 5.98 -9.42 -9.98
CA ASN A 126 5.60 -8.28 -10.83
C ASN A 126 4.15 -7.79 -10.60
N ILE A 127 3.74 -7.73 -9.33
CA ILE A 127 2.37 -7.35 -8.93
C ILE A 127 2.27 -5.82 -8.74
N PHE A 128 3.30 -5.19 -8.16
CA PHE A 128 3.25 -3.83 -7.68
C PHE A 128 4.11 -2.87 -8.50
N GLU A 129 3.59 -1.67 -8.79
CA GLU A 129 4.32 -0.60 -9.46
C GLU A 129 5.21 0.22 -8.51
N GLU A 130 4.86 0.25 -7.21
CA GLU A 130 5.57 1.03 -6.20
C GLU A 130 5.57 0.31 -4.85
N PHE A 131 6.66 0.49 -4.09
CA PHE A 131 6.83 -0.07 -2.74
C PHE A 131 7.13 1.04 -1.74
N ASN A 132 6.32 1.13 -0.68
CA ASN A 132 6.49 2.09 0.41
C ASN A 132 7.14 1.40 1.61
N ILE A 133 8.46 1.60 1.78
CA ILE A 133 9.27 0.93 2.79
C ILE A 133 9.94 2.00 3.68
N GLY A 134 9.43 2.16 4.89
CA GLY A 134 9.97 3.13 5.86
C GLY A 134 10.73 2.47 7.00
N HIS A 135 10.04 1.74 7.84
CA HIS A 135 10.57 1.18 9.09
C HIS A 135 11.85 0.38 8.90
N TRP A 136 11.90 -0.54 7.94
CA TRP A 136 13.08 -1.36 7.66
C TRP A 136 14.28 -0.50 7.23
N ILE A 137 14.07 0.47 6.32
CA ILE A 137 15.13 1.37 5.85
C ILE A 137 15.71 2.18 7.01
N ILE A 138 14.87 2.78 7.84
CA ILE A 138 15.32 3.62 8.96
C ILE A 138 16.04 2.79 10.03
N SER A 139 15.51 1.61 10.37
CA SER A 139 16.13 0.72 11.34
C SER A 139 17.54 0.28 10.93
N ASN A 140 17.73 -0.08 9.67
CA ASN A 140 19.05 -0.47 9.15
C ASN A 140 19.97 0.74 8.94
N ALA A 141 19.42 1.90 8.62
CA ALA A 141 20.19 3.13 8.44
C ALA A 141 20.92 3.58 9.71
N VAL A 142 20.45 3.19 10.89
CA VAL A 142 21.13 3.45 12.17
C VAL A 142 22.54 2.83 12.18
N PHE A 143 22.71 1.68 11.53
CA PHE A 143 23.99 0.94 11.50
C PHE A 143 24.78 1.25 10.22
N ASN A 144 24.12 1.37 9.07
CA ASN A 144 24.75 1.37 7.76
C ASN A 144 24.69 2.74 7.06
N GLY A 145 23.88 3.66 7.57
CA GLY A 145 23.62 4.97 6.97
C GLY A 145 22.52 4.93 5.91
N LEU A 146 21.68 5.97 5.90
CA LEU A 146 20.48 6.05 5.05
C LEU A 146 20.81 5.95 3.55
N GLY A 147 21.87 6.62 3.10
CA GLY A 147 22.26 6.60 1.69
C GLY A 147 22.63 5.19 1.21
N HIS A 148 23.25 4.38 2.06
CA HIS A 148 23.59 3.00 1.76
C HIS A 148 22.32 2.15 1.60
N GLU A 149 21.42 2.20 2.58
CA GLU A 149 20.18 1.39 2.56
C GLU A 149 19.28 1.71 1.37
N VAL A 150 19.07 3.00 1.09
CA VAL A 150 18.29 3.43 -0.07
C VAL A 150 18.93 2.95 -1.38
N LYS A 151 20.27 3.06 -1.51
CA LYS A 151 20.98 2.60 -2.71
C LYS A 151 20.87 1.08 -2.89
N THR A 152 21.00 0.32 -1.80
CA THR A 152 20.91 -1.15 -1.81
C THR A 152 19.55 -1.61 -2.28
N LEU A 153 18.47 -1.05 -1.73
CA LEU A 153 17.11 -1.34 -2.21
C LEU A 153 16.90 -0.93 -3.67
N LYS A 154 17.27 0.30 -4.03
CA LYS A 154 17.11 0.78 -5.43
C LYS A 154 17.81 -0.08 -6.47
N ASN A 155 18.89 -0.76 -6.11
CA ASN A 155 19.56 -1.67 -7.04
C ASN A 155 18.73 -2.93 -7.31
N LYS A 156 17.96 -3.43 -6.33
CA LYS A 156 17.04 -4.57 -6.51
C LYS A 156 15.88 -4.26 -7.46
N PHE A 157 15.48 -2.98 -7.58
CA PHE A 157 14.41 -2.55 -8.48
C PHE A 157 14.85 -2.34 -9.94
N LYS A 158 16.14 -2.55 -10.24
CA LYS A 158 16.70 -2.33 -11.58
C LYS A 158 16.99 -3.60 -12.35
N GLU A 159 16.92 -4.75 -11.67
CA GLU A 159 17.12 -6.06 -12.26
C GLU A 159 15.79 -6.65 -12.75
#